data_c9a4b3f8e60d162f3ba27f683de149ca
#
_entry.id   c9a4b3f8e60d162f3ba27f683de149ca
#
_cell.length_a   1.000
_cell.length_b   1.000
_cell.length_c   1.000
_cell.angle_alpha   90.00
_cell.angle_beta   90.00
_cell.angle_gamma   90.00
#
_symmetry.space_group_name_H-M   'P 1'
#
loop_
_entity.id
_entity.type
_entity.pdbx_description
1 polymer ?
#
loop_
_entity_poly.entity_id
_entity_poly.type
_entity_poly.pdbx_seq_one_letter_code
_entity_poly.pdbx_strand_id
1 'polypeptide(L)'
;MMRSRRRRLFKKNKAPKDSGQMSLQITSMADIFTILLVFLLKGIASDALTISPSNGTRLPAGMNTTALSESALQVELSDKGILIEKEFVTGYQNFEKPFNDRLGKERERQKLIAKSNETVKDDARAILLSDQNVPFSTMKMVLRTLAKNGYSEVKFGVIKE
;
A
#
# COMPACT_ATOMS: atom_id res chain seq x y z
N MET A 1 -55.15 -59.75 58.04
CA MET A 1 -53.72 -59.85 57.65
C MET A 1 -53.56 -59.36 56.25
N MET A 2 -53.18 -58.09 56.06
CA MET A 2 -52.89 -57.53 54.70
C MET A 2 -51.64 -56.65 54.76
N ARG A 3 -50.56 -57.09 54.13
CA ARG A 3 -49.27 -56.37 54.05
C ARG A 3 -49.32 -55.40 52.91
N SER A 4 -49.34 -54.09 53.19
CA SER A 4 -49.18 -52.99 52.23
C SER A 4 -47.72 -52.95 51.79
N ARG A 5 -47.51 -53.15 50.45
CA ARG A 5 -46.22 -52.97 49.83
C ARG A 5 -46.11 -51.47 49.37
N ARG A 6 -45.28 -50.69 50.04
CA ARG A 6 -44.86 -49.38 49.65
C ARG A 6 -43.92 -49.44 48.43
N ARG A 7 -44.38 -49.02 47.27
CA ARG A 7 -43.51 -48.80 46.11
C ARG A 7 -42.73 -47.50 46.31
N ARG A 8 -41.43 -47.59 46.41
CA ARG A 8 -40.53 -46.45 46.39
C ARG A 8 -40.38 -46.00 44.96
N LEU A 9 -40.84 -44.77 44.65
CA LEU A 9 -40.65 -44.08 43.40
C LEU A 9 -39.21 -43.56 43.38
N PHE A 10 -38.36 -44.13 42.53
CA PHE A 10 -37.03 -43.58 42.22
C PHE A 10 -37.20 -42.30 41.43
N LYS A 11 -36.95 -41.20 42.07
CA LYS A 11 -36.87 -39.88 41.41
C LYS A 11 -35.59 -39.81 40.61
N LYS A 12 -35.67 -39.95 39.30
CA LYS A 12 -34.55 -39.83 38.36
C LYS A 12 -34.13 -38.37 38.30
N ASN A 13 -33.04 -38.01 39.00
CA ASN A 13 -32.45 -36.71 38.90
C ASN A 13 -31.88 -36.55 37.46
N LYS A 14 -32.51 -35.73 36.61
CA LYS A 14 -31.93 -35.25 35.40
C LYS A 14 -30.87 -34.23 35.77
N ALA A 15 -29.61 -34.52 35.48
CA ALA A 15 -28.52 -33.57 35.53
C ALA A 15 -28.82 -32.43 34.52
N PRO A 16 -28.58 -31.17 34.87
CA PRO A 16 -28.76 -30.07 33.93
C PRO A 16 -27.73 -30.23 32.80
N LYS A 17 -28.21 -30.28 31.57
CA LYS A 17 -27.34 -30.16 30.39
C LYS A 17 -26.75 -28.76 30.38
N ASP A 18 -25.50 -28.68 30.71
CA ASP A 18 -24.67 -27.48 30.63
C ASP A 18 -24.33 -27.21 29.14
N SER A 19 -25.31 -26.73 28.40
CA SER A 19 -25.15 -26.33 26.99
C SER A 19 -24.87 -24.84 26.80
N GLY A 20 -24.76 -24.09 27.89
CA GLY A 20 -24.60 -22.64 27.83
C GLY A 20 -23.15 -22.16 27.69
N GLN A 21 -22.18 -22.92 28.20
CA GLN A 21 -20.79 -22.46 28.26
C GLN A 21 -20.04 -22.59 26.92
N MET A 22 -20.36 -23.58 26.07
CA MET A 22 -19.75 -23.71 24.74
C MET A 22 -20.21 -22.62 23.76
N SER A 23 -21.47 -22.20 23.87
CA SER A 23 -22.02 -21.15 23.00
C SER A 23 -21.37 -19.79 23.24
N LEU A 24 -21.10 -19.44 24.50
CA LEU A 24 -20.44 -18.18 24.87
C LEU A 24 -18.97 -18.13 24.44
N GLN A 25 -18.24 -19.24 24.49
CA GLN A 25 -16.85 -19.30 24.03
C GLN A 25 -16.73 -19.15 22.52
N ILE A 26 -17.62 -19.73 21.74
CA ILE A 26 -17.61 -19.62 20.26
C ILE A 26 -17.90 -18.19 19.83
N THR A 27 -18.87 -17.52 20.46
CA THR A 27 -19.21 -16.11 20.14
C THR A 27 -18.06 -15.15 20.49
N SER A 28 -17.39 -15.35 21.63
CA SER A 28 -16.23 -14.54 22.02
C SER A 28 -15.05 -14.73 21.05
N MET A 29 -14.79 -15.95 20.60
CA MET A 29 -13.74 -16.22 19.62
C MET A 29 -14.07 -15.62 18.24
N ALA A 30 -15.34 -15.71 17.83
CA ALA A 30 -15.82 -15.11 16.57
C ALA A 30 -15.70 -13.59 16.60
N ASP A 31 -15.97 -12.95 17.73
CA ASP A 31 -15.85 -11.49 17.89
C ASP A 31 -14.40 -11.03 17.75
N ILE A 32 -13.46 -11.69 18.45
CA ILE A 32 -12.02 -11.41 18.31
C ILE A 32 -11.56 -11.62 16.88
N PHE A 33 -12.00 -12.70 16.22
CA PHE A 33 -11.66 -12.99 14.84
C PHE A 33 -12.19 -11.89 13.90
N THR A 34 -13.42 -11.45 14.11
CA THR A 34 -14.05 -10.38 13.32
C THR A 34 -13.30 -9.06 13.49
N ILE A 35 -12.92 -8.70 14.71
CA ILE A 35 -12.12 -7.50 14.99
C ILE A 35 -10.76 -7.57 14.29
N LEU A 36 -10.06 -8.70 14.37
CA LEU A 36 -8.79 -8.92 13.68
C LEU A 36 -8.96 -8.83 12.16
N LEU A 37 -10.03 -9.42 11.61
CA LEU A 37 -10.32 -9.38 10.18
C LEU A 37 -10.59 -7.95 9.70
N VAL A 38 -11.40 -7.18 10.44
CA VAL A 38 -11.65 -5.76 10.15
C VAL A 38 -10.37 -4.93 10.27
N PHE A 39 -9.53 -5.23 11.26
CA PHE A 39 -8.23 -4.55 11.43
C PHE A 39 -7.29 -4.84 10.25
N LEU A 40 -7.21 -6.09 9.80
CA LEU A 40 -6.41 -6.47 8.63
C LEU A 40 -6.97 -5.83 7.35
N LEU A 41 -8.29 -5.82 7.17
CA LEU A 41 -8.93 -5.13 6.03
C LEU A 41 -8.64 -3.63 6.06
N LYS A 42 -8.70 -3.00 7.23
CA LYS A 42 -8.34 -1.58 7.38
C LYS A 42 -6.87 -1.31 7.06
N GLY A 43 -5.96 -2.21 7.47
CA GLY A 43 -4.54 -2.11 7.12
C GLY A 43 -4.34 -2.14 5.60
N ILE A 44 -4.94 -3.09 4.91
CA ILE A 44 -4.87 -3.20 3.45
C ILE A 44 -5.53 -2.00 2.74
N ALA A 45 -6.64 -1.50 3.26
CA ALA A 45 -7.32 -0.34 2.68
C ALA A 45 -6.59 1.00 2.96
N SER A 46 -5.78 1.07 4.02
CA SER A 46 -5.00 2.28 4.35
C SER A 46 -3.72 2.41 3.53
N ASP A 47 -3.24 1.32 2.94
CA ASP A 47 -2.16 1.31 1.96
C ASP A 47 -2.62 1.76 0.55
N ALA A 48 -3.87 2.19 0.40
CA ALA A 48 -4.28 2.93 -0.79
C ALA A 48 -3.48 4.24 -0.85
N LEU A 49 -2.23 4.08 -1.26
CA LEU A 49 -1.29 5.02 -1.86
C LEU A 49 -1.54 6.49 -1.56
N THR A 50 -1.15 6.87 -0.39
CA THR A 50 -0.75 8.24 -0.19
C THR A 50 0.68 8.36 -0.75
N ILE A 51 0.82 8.71 -2.03
CA ILE A 51 2.10 9.19 -2.56
C ILE A 51 2.37 10.49 -1.81
N SER A 52 3.07 10.36 -0.69
CA SER A 52 3.45 11.50 0.11
C SER A 52 4.79 12.00 -0.43
N PRO A 53 4.87 13.26 -0.88
CA PRO A 53 6.15 13.86 -1.21
C PRO A 53 7.06 13.85 0.02
N SER A 54 8.36 13.91 -0.20
CA SER A 54 9.33 14.05 0.89
C SER A 54 9.12 15.39 1.62
N ASN A 55 9.54 15.44 2.89
CA ASN A 55 9.36 16.64 3.70
C ASN A 55 10.03 17.86 3.04
N GLY A 56 9.24 18.86 2.68
CA GLY A 56 9.70 20.12 2.09
C GLY A 56 9.28 20.36 0.64
N THR A 57 8.77 19.34 -0.08
CA THR A 57 8.29 19.51 -1.46
C THR A 57 6.85 20.05 -1.48
N ARG A 58 6.65 21.21 -2.09
CA ARG A 58 5.33 21.83 -2.28
C ARG A 58 4.82 21.49 -3.68
N LEU A 59 3.89 20.55 -3.75
CA LEU A 59 3.28 20.15 -5.02
C LEU A 59 2.33 21.25 -5.55
N PRO A 60 2.27 21.44 -6.88
CA PRO A 60 1.28 22.33 -7.48
C PRO A 60 -0.14 21.78 -7.32
N ALA A 61 -1.12 22.67 -7.22
CA ALA A 61 -2.54 22.32 -7.18
C ALA A 61 -3.04 21.93 -8.58
N GLY A 62 -3.89 20.93 -8.68
CA GLY A 62 -4.45 20.45 -9.94
C GLY A 62 -5.95 20.22 -9.86
N MET A 63 -6.68 20.64 -10.90
CA MET A 63 -8.15 20.49 -10.97
C MET A 63 -8.60 19.06 -11.24
N ASN A 64 -7.82 18.28 -12.00
CA ASN A 64 -8.15 16.90 -12.38
C ASN A 64 -7.14 15.93 -11.80
N THR A 65 -7.54 15.16 -10.81
CA THR A 65 -6.68 14.16 -10.17
C THR A 65 -7.18 12.75 -10.49
N THR A 66 -6.31 11.93 -11.08
CA THR A 66 -6.53 10.49 -11.26
C THR A 66 -5.72 9.75 -10.21
N ALA A 67 -6.26 8.66 -9.66
CA ALA A 67 -5.50 7.81 -8.77
C ALA A 67 -4.20 7.35 -9.43
N LEU A 68 -3.10 7.47 -8.70
CA LEU A 68 -1.79 7.08 -9.18
C LEU A 68 -1.58 5.58 -8.96
N SER A 69 -0.81 4.92 -9.81
CA SER A 69 -0.57 3.48 -9.76
C SER A 69 0.55 3.14 -8.79
N GLU A 70 0.34 2.09 -7.98
CA GLU A 70 1.30 1.61 -6.96
C GLU A 70 2.63 1.13 -7.51
N SER A 71 2.63 0.63 -8.74
CA SER A 71 3.82 0.02 -9.34
C SER A 71 4.68 0.99 -10.15
N ALA A 72 4.24 2.25 -10.29
CA ALA A 72 4.97 3.24 -11.08
C ALA A 72 6.18 3.81 -10.31
N LEU A 73 7.30 4.00 -10.99
CA LEU A 73 8.50 4.60 -10.40
C LEU A 73 8.23 6.03 -9.93
N GLN A 74 8.47 6.33 -8.67
CA GLN A 74 8.33 7.68 -8.13
C GLN A 74 9.62 8.46 -8.28
N VAL A 75 9.56 9.56 -9.01
CA VAL A 75 10.64 10.55 -9.16
C VAL A 75 10.18 11.87 -8.56
N GLU A 76 10.98 12.46 -7.70
CA GLU A 76 10.65 13.70 -7.02
C GLU A 76 11.71 14.77 -7.28
N LEU A 77 11.24 15.96 -7.64
CA LEU A 77 12.06 17.15 -7.79
C LEU A 77 11.77 18.08 -6.61
N SER A 78 12.66 18.10 -5.64
CA SER A 78 12.56 18.94 -4.45
C SER A 78 13.43 20.19 -4.58
N ASP A 79 13.38 21.08 -3.61
CA ASP A 79 14.29 22.24 -3.51
C ASP A 79 15.78 21.84 -3.44
N LYS A 80 16.06 20.64 -2.91
CA LYS A 80 17.44 20.13 -2.68
C LYS A 80 18.00 19.33 -3.86
N GLY A 81 17.14 18.85 -4.76
CA GLY A 81 17.57 18.04 -5.90
C GLY A 81 16.55 16.95 -6.28
N ILE A 82 17.06 15.91 -6.90
CA ILE A 82 16.29 14.82 -7.49
C ILE A 82 16.32 13.60 -6.57
N LEU A 83 15.14 13.06 -6.26
CA LEU A 83 14.97 11.83 -5.51
C LEU A 83 14.29 10.76 -6.38
N ILE A 84 14.66 9.50 -6.18
CA ILE A 84 13.98 8.32 -6.76
C ILE A 84 13.58 7.43 -5.59
N GLU A 85 12.30 7.04 -5.53
CA GLU A 85 11.73 6.22 -4.45
C GLU A 85 12.05 6.81 -3.05
N LYS A 86 12.01 8.14 -2.93
CA LYS A 86 12.36 8.92 -1.72
C LYS A 86 13.86 8.90 -1.35
N GLU A 87 14.69 8.22 -2.11
CA GLU A 87 16.16 8.27 -1.94
C GLU A 87 16.74 9.43 -2.73
N PHE A 88 17.57 10.24 -2.09
CA PHE A 88 18.29 11.34 -2.75
C PHE A 88 19.32 10.79 -3.72
N VAL A 89 19.27 11.24 -4.96
CA VAL A 89 20.18 10.78 -6.02
C VAL A 89 21.25 11.84 -6.31
N THR A 90 20.82 13.09 -6.57
CA THR A 90 21.74 14.17 -6.97
C THR A 90 21.08 15.53 -6.83
N GLY A 91 21.91 16.57 -6.68
CA GLY A 91 21.48 17.96 -6.85
C GLY A 91 21.30 18.33 -8.31
N TYR A 92 20.87 19.56 -8.58
CA TYR A 92 20.57 20.03 -9.94
C TYR A 92 21.82 20.33 -10.80
N GLN A 93 23.00 20.37 -10.20
CA GLN A 93 24.24 20.57 -10.96
C GLN A 93 24.73 19.24 -11.52
N ASN A 94 24.87 19.18 -12.86
CA ASN A 94 25.37 17.97 -13.57
C ASN A 94 24.62 16.67 -13.26
N PHE A 95 23.31 16.77 -13.04
CA PHE A 95 22.50 15.64 -12.59
C PHE A 95 22.26 14.56 -13.67
N GLU A 96 22.44 14.87 -14.96
CA GLU A 96 22.08 13.97 -16.06
C GLU A 96 22.71 12.59 -15.94
N LYS A 97 24.01 12.53 -15.67
CA LYS A 97 24.74 11.25 -15.59
C LYS A 97 24.33 10.42 -14.37
N PRO A 98 24.41 10.92 -13.11
CA PRO A 98 24.05 10.13 -11.94
C PRO A 98 22.56 9.75 -11.93
N PHE A 99 21.69 10.62 -12.44
CA PHE A 99 20.26 10.33 -12.57
C PHE A 99 20.00 9.23 -13.62
N ASN A 100 20.65 9.30 -14.79
CA ASN A 100 20.55 8.29 -15.82
C ASN A 100 21.04 6.91 -15.34
N ASP A 101 22.18 6.86 -14.65
CA ASP A 101 22.74 5.61 -14.13
C ASP A 101 21.82 4.98 -13.07
N ARG A 102 21.20 5.78 -12.21
CA ARG A 102 20.25 5.30 -11.21
C ARG A 102 18.97 4.77 -11.87
N LEU A 103 18.43 5.49 -12.85
CA LEU A 103 17.25 5.06 -13.61
C LEU A 103 17.49 3.75 -14.36
N GLY A 104 18.66 3.60 -14.98
CA GLY A 104 19.04 2.35 -15.65
C GLY A 104 19.01 1.16 -14.72
N LYS A 105 19.59 1.28 -13.53
CA LYS A 105 19.57 0.23 -12.50
C LYS A 105 18.15 -0.11 -12.03
N GLU A 106 17.31 0.90 -11.80
CA GLU A 106 15.91 0.65 -11.40
C GLU A 106 15.12 -0.04 -12.53
N ARG A 107 15.37 0.35 -13.77
CA ARG A 107 14.71 -0.27 -14.92
C ARG A 107 15.12 -1.73 -15.12
N GLU A 108 16.40 -2.04 -14.96
CA GLU A 108 16.90 -3.42 -14.98
C GLU A 108 16.29 -4.25 -13.84
N ARG A 109 16.24 -3.69 -12.64
CA ARG A 109 15.60 -4.34 -11.48
C ARG A 109 14.13 -4.66 -11.74
N GLN A 110 13.36 -3.70 -12.26
CA GLN A 110 11.94 -3.90 -12.61
C GLN A 110 11.78 -5.03 -13.63
N LYS A 111 12.61 -5.05 -14.68
CA LYS A 111 12.59 -6.11 -15.70
C LYS A 111 12.94 -7.48 -15.13
N LEU A 112 13.89 -7.56 -14.20
CA LEU A 112 14.24 -8.81 -13.52
C LEU A 112 13.09 -9.33 -12.66
N ILE A 113 12.42 -8.46 -11.91
CA ILE A 113 11.25 -8.81 -11.09
C ILE A 113 10.11 -9.31 -11.99
N ALA A 114 9.82 -8.60 -13.08
CA ALA A 114 8.79 -9.02 -14.03
C ALA A 114 9.09 -10.36 -14.73
N LYS A 115 10.37 -10.69 -14.96
CA LYS A 115 10.78 -11.98 -15.50
C LYS A 115 10.68 -13.13 -14.49
N SER A 116 10.94 -12.86 -13.22
CA SER A 116 10.91 -13.88 -12.16
C SER A 116 9.53 -14.10 -11.57
N ASN A 117 8.58 -13.25 -11.85
CA ASN A 117 7.22 -13.32 -11.32
C ASN A 117 6.19 -13.04 -12.42
N GLU A 118 5.50 -14.08 -12.90
CA GLU A 118 4.50 -13.98 -13.97
C GLU A 118 3.30 -13.09 -13.62
N THR A 119 3.06 -12.82 -12.33
CA THR A 119 1.98 -11.96 -11.88
C THR A 119 2.34 -10.48 -11.94
N VAL A 120 3.63 -10.14 -12.00
CA VAL A 120 4.12 -8.76 -12.06
C VAL A 120 4.38 -8.38 -13.51
N LYS A 121 3.58 -7.44 -14.02
CA LYS A 121 3.80 -6.88 -15.37
C LYS A 121 4.97 -5.90 -15.35
N ASP A 122 5.72 -5.87 -16.45
CA ASP A 122 6.75 -4.84 -16.66
C ASP A 122 6.05 -3.47 -16.79
N ASP A 123 6.18 -2.66 -15.74
CA ASP A 123 5.53 -1.35 -15.64
C ASP A 123 6.51 -0.25 -16.08
N ALA A 124 6.28 0.31 -17.26
CA ALA A 124 7.07 1.39 -17.82
C ALA A 124 6.52 2.79 -17.45
N ARG A 125 5.77 2.89 -16.35
CA ARG A 125 5.18 4.14 -15.87
C ARG A 125 6.05 4.78 -14.80
N ALA A 126 6.10 6.10 -14.81
CA ALA A 126 6.72 6.90 -13.78
C ALA A 126 5.77 7.98 -13.27
N ILE A 127 5.91 8.35 -12.01
CA ILE A 127 5.20 9.45 -11.37
C ILE A 127 6.22 10.53 -11.06
N LEU A 128 6.01 11.72 -11.62
CA LEU A 128 6.87 12.87 -11.38
C LEU A 128 6.20 13.82 -10.40
N LEU A 129 6.77 13.94 -9.20
CA LEU A 129 6.40 14.94 -8.21
C LEU A 129 7.36 16.12 -8.35
N SER A 130 6.88 17.31 -8.65
CA SER A 130 7.74 18.47 -8.80
C SER A 130 7.33 19.57 -7.83
N ASP A 131 8.32 20.14 -7.14
CA ASP A 131 8.10 21.36 -6.36
C ASP A 131 7.75 22.52 -7.28
N GLN A 132 6.90 23.44 -6.82
CA GLN A 132 6.43 24.62 -7.56
C GLN A 132 7.57 25.52 -8.04
N ASN A 133 8.69 25.53 -7.33
CA ASN A 133 9.84 26.40 -7.61
C ASN A 133 10.83 25.80 -8.61
N VAL A 134 10.65 24.53 -9.01
CA VAL A 134 11.56 23.87 -9.96
C VAL A 134 11.36 24.43 -11.36
N PRO A 135 12.43 24.91 -12.04
CA PRO A 135 12.35 25.43 -13.39
C PRO A 135 11.84 24.38 -14.39
N PHE A 136 10.99 24.78 -15.31
CA PHE A 136 10.48 23.89 -16.36
C PHE A 136 11.59 23.28 -17.23
N SER A 137 12.70 23.98 -17.42
CA SER A 137 13.87 23.46 -18.13
C SER A 137 14.44 22.19 -17.47
N THR A 138 14.54 22.17 -16.14
CA THR A 138 14.98 21.01 -15.36
C THR A 138 13.98 19.86 -15.49
N MET A 139 12.69 20.15 -15.33
CA MET A 139 11.62 19.17 -15.51
C MET A 139 11.68 18.54 -16.92
N LYS A 140 11.86 19.34 -17.97
CA LYS A 140 12.00 18.86 -19.35
C LYS A 140 13.19 17.93 -19.53
N MET A 141 14.34 18.22 -18.90
CA MET A 141 15.52 17.34 -18.95
C MET A 141 15.27 16.01 -18.23
N VAL A 142 14.61 16.05 -17.08
CA VAL A 142 14.22 14.84 -16.32
C VAL A 142 13.27 13.97 -17.16
N LEU A 143 12.24 14.54 -17.76
CA LEU A 143 11.31 13.83 -18.64
C LEU A 143 12.04 13.17 -19.82
N ARG A 144 12.97 13.89 -20.45
CA ARG A 144 13.77 13.35 -21.55
C ARG A 144 14.63 12.16 -21.10
N THR A 145 15.20 12.23 -19.91
CA THR A 145 16.03 11.15 -19.35
C THR A 145 15.16 9.94 -18.97
N LEU A 146 13.98 10.14 -18.41
CA LEU A 146 13.00 9.07 -18.18
C LEU A 146 12.63 8.35 -19.48
N ALA A 147 12.29 9.11 -20.53
CA ALA A 147 11.94 8.54 -21.83
C ALA A 147 13.10 7.72 -22.44
N LYS A 148 14.36 8.21 -22.33
CA LYS A 148 15.56 7.49 -22.78
C LYS A 148 15.75 6.15 -22.04
N ASN A 149 15.35 6.05 -20.78
CA ASN A 149 15.44 4.83 -19.99
C ASN A 149 14.21 3.90 -20.16
N GLY A 150 13.31 4.22 -21.09
CA GLY A 150 12.19 3.34 -21.45
C GLY A 150 10.94 3.52 -20.59
N TYR A 151 10.81 4.63 -19.86
CA TYR A 151 9.55 5.01 -19.23
C TYR A 151 8.67 5.70 -20.25
N SER A 152 7.62 5.01 -20.70
CA SER A 152 6.74 5.46 -21.80
C SER A 152 5.59 6.35 -21.35
N GLU A 153 5.20 6.25 -20.08
CA GLU A 153 4.12 7.04 -19.50
C GLU A 153 4.60 7.73 -18.22
N VAL A 154 4.48 9.06 -18.20
CA VAL A 154 4.83 9.86 -17.01
C VAL A 154 3.59 10.62 -16.56
N LYS A 155 3.17 10.38 -15.31
CA LYS A 155 2.09 11.11 -14.65
C LYS A 155 2.66 12.15 -13.71
N PHE A 156 2.03 13.31 -13.67
CA PHE A 156 2.41 14.36 -12.71
C PHE A 156 1.59 14.24 -11.44
N GLY A 157 2.27 14.23 -10.30
CA GLY A 157 1.62 14.31 -9.01
C GLY A 157 1.30 15.76 -8.66
N VAL A 158 0.02 16.03 -8.39
CA VAL A 158 -0.50 17.35 -8.01
C VAL A 158 -1.40 17.19 -6.78
N ILE A 159 -1.54 18.25 -5.99
CA ILE A 159 -2.48 18.28 -4.88
C ILE A 159 -3.84 18.72 -5.45
N LYS A 160 -4.90 18.05 -5.03
CA LYS A 160 -6.26 18.47 -5.35
C LYS A 160 -6.61 19.69 -4.51
N GLU A 161 -7.02 20.80 -5.13
CA GLU A 161 -7.69 21.90 -4.46
C GLU A 161 -9.09 21.53 -3.96
#